data_bf7ce3d5c7afea8797da824589c6d0d8
#
_entry.id   bf7ce3d5c7afea8797da824589c6d0d8
#
_cell.length_a   1.000
_cell.length_b   1.000
_cell.length_c   1.000
_cell.angle_alpha   90.00
_cell.angle_beta   90.00
_cell.angle_gamma   90.00
#
_symmetry.space_group_name_H-M   'P 1'
#
loop_
_entity.id
_entity.type
_entity.pdbx_description
1 polymer ?
#
loop_
_entity_poly.entity_id
_entity_poly.type
_entity_poly.pdbx_seq_one_letter_code
_entity_poly.pdbx_strand_id
1 'polypeptide(L)'
;MTEKKFASHADVEEKQISWDKLSENAWAYTAEGDPNTGVIIGDDGCMIIDATATPVAAQGVIAKIREITDKPIKYVVLTHYHAVRVLGASGYKDEGLEQIIASHDTYDLIVERGQQDMDSEIGRFPRLFQAVESVPGLTWPTMTFTGEMTLWLGKLEVKIKQIGRGHTKGD
;
A
#
# COMPACT_ATOMS: atom_id res chain seq x y z
N MET A 1 -31.68 8.35 -7.63
CA MET A 1 -30.41 8.29 -6.90
C MET A 1 -29.98 6.85 -6.95
N THR A 2 -28.97 6.51 -7.75
CA THR A 2 -28.37 5.18 -7.75
C THR A 2 -27.71 4.98 -6.39
N GLU A 3 -28.12 3.95 -5.67
CA GLU A 3 -27.54 3.54 -4.40
C GLU A 3 -26.05 3.25 -4.63
N LYS A 4 -25.17 3.99 -3.94
CA LYS A 4 -23.73 3.75 -4.01
C LYS A 4 -23.44 2.36 -3.46
N LYS A 5 -23.01 1.45 -4.31
CA LYS A 5 -22.59 0.11 -3.88
C LYS A 5 -21.25 0.23 -3.14
N PHE A 6 -21.21 -0.27 -1.92
CA PHE A 6 -19.96 -0.45 -1.20
C PHE A 6 -19.15 -1.57 -1.85
N ALA A 7 -17.80 -1.51 -1.77
CA ALA A 7 -16.94 -2.60 -2.23
C ALA A 7 -17.31 -3.89 -1.48
N SER A 8 -17.92 -4.83 -2.19
CA SER A 8 -18.42 -6.10 -1.66
C SER A 8 -18.16 -7.20 -2.68
N HIS A 9 -18.38 -8.46 -2.29
CA HIS A 9 -18.25 -9.61 -3.20
C HIS A 9 -19.14 -9.53 -4.46
N ALA A 10 -20.19 -8.70 -4.43
CA ALA A 10 -21.07 -8.46 -5.59
C ALA A 10 -20.63 -7.27 -6.45
N ASP A 11 -19.69 -6.46 -5.98
CA ASP A 11 -19.17 -5.29 -6.71
C ASP A 11 -17.96 -5.71 -7.55
N VAL A 12 -18.22 -5.97 -8.83
CA VAL A 12 -17.20 -6.34 -9.83
C VAL A 12 -17.01 -5.25 -10.90
N GLU A 13 -17.58 -4.08 -10.71
CA GLU A 13 -17.48 -2.97 -11.67
C GLU A 13 -16.05 -2.42 -11.69
N GLU A 14 -15.56 -2.11 -12.90
CA GLU A 14 -14.30 -1.41 -13.09
C GLU A 14 -14.37 -0.01 -12.46
N LYS A 15 -13.35 0.35 -11.70
CA LYS A 15 -13.26 1.65 -11.04
C LYS A 15 -12.44 2.64 -11.86
N GLN A 16 -12.88 3.89 -11.83
CA GLN A 16 -12.09 4.98 -12.38
C GLN A 16 -10.97 5.33 -11.40
N ILE A 17 -9.74 5.19 -11.84
CA ILE A 17 -8.56 5.57 -11.06
C ILE A 17 -8.31 7.04 -11.25
N SER A 18 -8.14 7.77 -10.16
CA SER A 18 -7.55 9.11 -10.18
C SER A 18 -6.07 9.05 -9.77
N TRP A 19 -5.28 9.93 -10.36
CA TRP A 19 -3.87 10.12 -10.06
C TRP A 19 -3.63 11.60 -9.82
N ASP A 20 -3.62 12.00 -8.56
CA ASP A 20 -3.67 13.40 -8.14
C ASP A 20 -2.36 13.84 -7.51
N LYS A 21 -1.79 14.94 -8.00
CA LYS A 21 -0.66 15.58 -7.36
C LYS A 21 -1.12 16.36 -6.13
N LEU A 22 -0.68 15.95 -4.94
CA LEU A 22 -1.04 16.58 -3.67
C LEU A 22 -0.08 17.70 -3.26
N SER A 23 1.20 17.54 -3.62
CA SER A 23 2.24 18.54 -3.35
C SER A 23 3.39 18.39 -4.35
N GLU A 24 4.50 19.11 -4.14
CA GLU A 24 5.70 18.99 -4.98
C GLU A 24 6.21 17.54 -5.06
N ASN A 25 6.16 16.81 -3.94
CA ASN A 25 6.75 15.49 -3.77
C ASN A 25 5.73 14.36 -3.55
N ALA A 26 4.43 14.66 -3.46
CA ALA A 26 3.42 13.68 -3.08
C ALA A 26 2.28 13.55 -4.09
N TRP A 27 1.87 12.31 -4.34
CA TRP A 27 0.74 11.94 -5.19
C TRP A 27 -0.17 10.95 -4.49
N ALA A 28 -1.43 10.90 -4.93
CA ALA A 28 -2.41 9.90 -4.51
C ALA A 28 -2.93 9.12 -5.72
N TYR A 29 -2.93 7.80 -5.57
CA TYR A 29 -3.58 6.86 -6.49
C TYR A 29 -4.84 6.36 -5.80
N THR A 30 -6.00 6.74 -6.31
CA THR A 30 -7.27 6.52 -5.63
C THR A 30 -8.35 6.02 -6.57
N ALA A 31 -9.30 5.27 -6.02
CA ALA A 31 -10.56 4.93 -6.67
C ALA A 31 -11.68 4.88 -5.64
N GLU A 32 -12.90 5.20 -6.06
CA GLU A 32 -14.05 5.14 -5.13
C GLU A 32 -14.27 3.71 -4.62
N GLY A 33 -14.27 3.56 -3.30
CA GLY A 33 -14.49 2.28 -2.63
C GLY A 33 -13.27 1.35 -2.59
N ASP A 34 -12.12 1.77 -3.12
CA ASP A 34 -10.88 1.00 -3.11
C ASP A 34 -9.89 1.52 -2.08
N PRO A 35 -8.94 0.68 -1.65
CA PRO A 35 -7.79 1.15 -0.89
C PRO A 35 -6.97 2.15 -1.70
N ASN A 36 -6.65 3.28 -1.09
CA ASN A 36 -5.79 4.29 -1.70
C ASN A 36 -4.31 3.96 -1.50
N THR A 37 -3.48 4.41 -2.41
CA THR A 37 -2.03 4.33 -2.30
C THR A 37 -1.44 5.74 -2.40
N GLY A 38 -0.58 6.09 -1.46
CA GLY A 38 0.21 7.31 -1.52
C GLY A 38 1.57 7.05 -2.18
N VAL A 39 2.10 8.07 -2.86
CA VAL A 39 3.44 8.02 -3.46
C VAL A 39 4.20 9.27 -3.10
N ILE A 40 5.42 9.12 -2.57
CA ILE A 40 6.35 10.21 -2.33
C ILE A 40 7.54 10.03 -3.27
N ILE A 41 7.88 11.09 -4.02
CA ILE A 41 9.00 11.10 -4.96
C ILE A 41 10.05 12.09 -4.45
N GLY A 42 11.19 11.57 -4.05
CA GLY A 42 12.35 12.34 -3.63
C GLY A 42 13.41 12.50 -4.73
N ASP A 43 14.62 12.94 -4.34
CA ASP A 43 15.70 13.19 -5.30
C ASP A 43 16.27 11.89 -5.90
N ASP A 44 16.32 10.81 -5.12
CA ASP A 44 17.01 9.58 -5.47
C ASP A 44 16.15 8.31 -5.45
N GLY A 45 14.85 8.45 -5.22
CA GLY A 45 13.93 7.32 -5.16
C GLY A 45 12.50 7.70 -4.80
N CYS A 46 11.64 6.68 -4.81
CA CYS A 46 10.24 6.78 -4.47
C CYS A 46 9.92 5.93 -3.23
N MET A 47 8.91 6.36 -2.49
CA MET A 47 8.29 5.64 -1.38
C MET A 47 6.81 5.44 -1.67
N ILE A 48 6.33 4.23 -1.46
CA ILE A 48 4.91 3.86 -1.56
C ILE A 48 4.33 3.82 -0.15
N ILE A 49 3.13 4.35 0.01
CA ILE A 49 2.35 4.26 1.25
C ILE A 49 1.13 3.41 0.96
N ASP A 50 1.10 2.23 1.54
CA ASP A 50 0.20 1.11 1.22
C ASP A 50 0.35 0.55 -0.20
N ALA A 51 0.41 -0.78 -0.30
CA ALA A 51 0.94 -1.47 -1.46
C ALA A 51 -0.11 -1.97 -2.45
N THR A 52 -1.40 -1.67 -2.22
CA THR A 52 -2.54 -2.31 -2.90
C THR A 52 -2.79 -3.76 -2.48
N ALA A 53 -3.86 -4.38 -3.00
CA ALA A 53 -4.30 -5.73 -2.61
C ALA A 53 -3.52 -6.87 -3.29
N THR A 54 -2.99 -6.64 -4.49
CA THR A 54 -2.26 -7.68 -5.24
C THR A 54 -1.04 -7.10 -5.97
N PRO A 55 -0.01 -7.93 -6.27
CA PRO A 55 1.11 -7.51 -7.09
C PRO A 55 0.70 -7.00 -8.48
N VAL A 56 -0.35 -7.58 -9.06
CA VAL A 56 -0.88 -7.12 -10.36
C VAL A 56 -1.52 -5.73 -10.23
N ALA A 57 -2.27 -5.47 -9.16
CA ALA A 57 -2.82 -4.14 -8.89
C ALA A 57 -1.71 -3.08 -8.66
N ALA A 58 -0.58 -3.47 -8.05
CA ALA A 58 0.58 -2.60 -7.87
C ALA A 58 1.17 -2.10 -9.21
N GLN A 59 1.03 -2.88 -10.31
CA GLN A 59 1.51 -2.43 -11.63
C GLN A 59 0.80 -1.17 -12.11
N GLY A 60 -0.47 -0.96 -11.72
CA GLY A 60 -1.18 0.28 -12.02
C GLY A 60 -0.52 1.51 -11.35
N VAL A 61 -0.10 1.37 -10.10
CA VAL A 61 0.63 2.43 -9.37
C VAL A 61 2.00 2.67 -10.01
N ILE A 62 2.74 1.60 -10.32
CA ILE A 62 4.06 1.67 -10.97
C ILE A 62 3.94 2.41 -12.31
N ALA A 63 2.95 2.06 -13.13
CA ALA A 63 2.73 2.72 -14.42
C ALA A 63 2.55 4.25 -14.24
N LYS A 64 1.77 4.68 -13.23
CA LYS A 64 1.59 6.10 -12.94
C LYS A 64 2.87 6.80 -12.45
N ILE A 65 3.69 6.12 -11.66
CA ILE A 65 5.00 6.64 -11.25
C ILE A 65 5.91 6.81 -12.47
N ARG A 66 5.91 5.84 -13.38
CA ARG A 66 6.76 5.87 -14.59
C ARG A 66 6.35 6.94 -15.62
N GLU A 67 5.12 7.49 -15.53
CA GLU A 67 4.75 8.71 -16.28
C GLU A 67 5.51 9.95 -15.78
N ILE A 68 6.08 9.92 -14.56
CA ILE A 68 6.73 11.07 -13.90
C ILE A 68 8.24 10.88 -13.77
N THR A 69 8.69 9.66 -13.43
CA THR A 69 10.09 9.40 -13.08
C THR A 69 10.51 7.95 -13.27
N ASP A 70 11.78 7.75 -13.65
CA ASP A 70 12.42 6.42 -13.71
C ASP A 70 13.18 6.06 -12.42
N LYS A 71 13.08 6.89 -11.36
CA LYS A 71 13.74 6.63 -10.08
C LYS A 71 13.29 5.32 -9.46
N PRO A 72 14.16 4.60 -8.74
CA PRO A 72 13.80 3.34 -8.09
C PRO A 72 12.72 3.56 -7.01
N ILE A 73 11.85 2.58 -6.86
CA ILE A 73 10.88 2.51 -5.76
C ILE A 73 11.54 1.79 -4.60
N LYS A 74 12.16 2.55 -3.70
CA LYS A 74 13.03 2.01 -2.64
C LYS A 74 12.27 1.47 -1.44
N TYR A 75 11.14 2.09 -1.10
CA TYR A 75 10.44 1.81 0.16
C TYR A 75 8.95 1.62 -0.07
N VAL A 76 8.39 0.64 0.65
CA VAL A 76 6.95 0.47 0.85
C VAL A 76 6.67 0.62 2.34
N VAL A 77 5.85 1.58 2.73
CA VAL A 77 5.38 1.78 4.11
C VAL A 77 3.98 1.21 4.23
N LEU A 78 3.79 0.31 5.16
CA LEU A 78 2.48 -0.26 5.48
C LEU A 78 1.87 0.53 6.64
N THR A 79 0.74 1.21 6.40
CA THR A 79 0.06 1.97 7.44
C THR A 79 -0.57 1.06 8.50
N HIS A 80 -1.05 -0.12 8.08
CA HIS A 80 -1.62 -1.15 8.94
C HIS A 80 -1.60 -2.52 8.24
N TYR A 81 -2.10 -3.57 8.91
CA TYR A 81 -1.89 -4.97 8.52
C TYR A 81 -2.90 -5.54 7.52
N HIS A 82 -4.01 -4.85 7.20
CA HIS A 82 -5.08 -5.42 6.38
C HIS A 82 -4.60 -5.83 4.98
N ALA A 83 -5.03 -7.00 4.54
CA ALA A 83 -4.59 -7.63 3.29
C ALA A 83 -4.73 -6.74 2.06
N VAL A 84 -5.85 -5.98 1.96
CA VAL A 84 -6.10 -5.03 0.87
C VAL A 84 -5.07 -3.91 0.74
N ARG A 85 -4.23 -3.70 1.77
CA ARG A 85 -3.19 -2.66 1.80
C ARG A 85 -1.78 -3.20 1.61
N VAL A 86 -1.56 -4.46 1.93
CA VAL A 86 -0.20 -4.98 2.11
C VAL A 86 0.22 -6.02 1.09
N LEU A 87 -0.72 -6.83 0.56
CA LEU A 87 -0.34 -8.01 -0.24
C LEU A 87 0.24 -7.67 -1.61
N GLY A 88 0.04 -6.45 -2.11
CA GLY A 88 0.65 -5.96 -3.35
C GLY A 88 2.15 -5.66 -3.25
N ALA A 89 2.75 -5.65 -2.05
CA ALA A 89 4.12 -5.19 -1.85
C ALA A 89 5.18 -5.95 -2.66
N SER A 90 4.96 -7.25 -2.95
CA SER A 90 5.87 -8.03 -3.79
C SER A 90 5.92 -7.54 -5.25
N GLY A 91 4.92 -6.78 -5.71
CA GLY A 91 4.90 -6.19 -7.05
C GLY A 91 5.95 -5.12 -7.28
N TYR A 92 6.54 -4.56 -6.21
CA TYR A 92 7.59 -3.53 -6.31
C TYR A 92 9.02 -4.09 -6.29
N LYS A 93 9.22 -5.42 -6.18
CA LYS A 93 10.56 -6.02 -6.04
C LYS A 93 11.51 -5.67 -7.18
N ASP A 94 11.02 -5.72 -8.41
CA ASP A 94 11.83 -5.46 -9.60
C ASP A 94 12.03 -3.96 -9.88
N GLU A 95 11.41 -3.10 -9.07
CA GLU A 95 11.47 -1.64 -9.18
C GLU A 95 12.56 -1.01 -8.30
N GLY A 96 13.37 -1.82 -7.63
CA GLY A 96 14.46 -1.37 -6.74
C GLY A 96 14.07 -1.33 -5.26
N LEU A 97 13.06 -2.12 -4.85
CA LEU A 97 12.61 -2.17 -3.46
C LEU A 97 13.72 -2.63 -2.51
N GLU A 98 14.08 -1.75 -1.58
CA GLU A 98 15.08 -1.99 -0.53
C GLU A 98 14.42 -2.48 0.77
N GLN A 99 13.33 -1.85 1.21
CA GLN A 99 12.68 -2.17 2.48
C GLN A 99 11.15 -2.07 2.40
N ILE A 100 10.49 -2.97 3.12
CA ILE A 100 9.08 -2.89 3.50
C ILE A 100 9.06 -2.47 4.97
N ILE A 101 8.45 -1.32 5.27
CA ILE A 101 8.50 -0.67 6.57
C ILE A 101 7.12 -0.69 7.22
N ALA A 102 7.05 -1.01 8.51
CA ALA A 102 5.83 -0.91 9.29
C ALA A 102 6.13 -0.54 10.75
N SER A 103 5.12 -0.10 11.49
CA SER A 103 5.24 -0.04 12.94
C SER A 103 5.41 -1.46 13.52
N HIS A 104 6.04 -1.58 14.69
CA HIS A 104 6.18 -2.88 15.35
C HIS A 104 4.81 -3.47 15.71
N ASP A 105 3.86 -2.63 16.12
CA ASP A 105 2.49 -3.06 16.39
C ASP A 105 1.77 -3.59 15.12
N THR A 106 2.03 -3.02 13.94
CA THR A 106 1.53 -3.58 12.67
C THR A 106 2.14 -4.95 12.37
N TYR A 107 3.45 -5.13 12.61
CA TYR A 107 4.11 -6.43 12.48
C TYR A 107 3.47 -7.48 13.40
N ASP A 108 3.23 -7.13 14.68
CA ASP A 108 2.58 -8.01 15.64
C ASP A 108 1.17 -8.44 15.19
N LEU A 109 0.41 -7.51 14.59
CA LEU A 109 -0.90 -7.81 14.04
C LEU A 109 -0.84 -8.73 12.81
N ILE A 110 0.19 -8.61 11.96
CA ILE A 110 0.42 -9.57 10.87
C ILE A 110 0.70 -10.97 11.43
N VAL A 111 1.53 -11.07 12.47
CA VAL A 111 1.81 -12.35 13.16
C VAL A 111 0.55 -12.93 13.79
N GLU A 112 -0.23 -12.11 14.51
CA GLU A 112 -1.41 -12.55 15.25
C GLU A 112 -2.56 -12.99 14.33
N ARG A 113 -2.84 -12.25 13.27
CA ARG A 113 -4.07 -12.40 12.50
C ARG A 113 -3.96 -12.18 10.98
N GLY A 114 -2.76 -11.96 10.47
CA GLY A 114 -2.57 -11.65 9.04
C GLY A 114 -3.14 -12.73 8.11
N GLN A 115 -2.97 -14.01 8.45
CA GLN A 115 -3.54 -15.10 7.65
C GLN A 115 -5.06 -15.10 7.67
N GLN A 116 -5.67 -14.93 8.85
CA GLN A 116 -7.12 -14.87 8.99
C GLN A 116 -7.71 -13.67 8.23
N ASP A 117 -7.04 -12.53 8.27
CA ASP A 117 -7.43 -11.33 7.55
C ASP A 117 -7.34 -11.56 6.04
N MET A 118 -6.23 -12.09 5.56
CA MET A 118 -6.03 -12.40 4.14
C MET A 118 -7.12 -13.33 3.61
N ASP A 119 -7.41 -14.43 4.29
CA ASP A 119 -8.44 -15.39 3.88
C ASP A 119 -9.83 -14.75 3.86
N SER A 120 -10.14 -13.93 4.89
CA SER A 120 -11.41 -13.23 5.00
C SER A 120 -11.59 -12.16 3.92
N GLU A 121 -10.58 -11.32 3.69
CA GLU A 121 -10.64 -10.20 2.76
C GLU A 121 -10.72 -10.69 1.30
N ILE A 122 -9.93 -11.70 0.93
CA ILE A 122 -10.00 -12.33 -0.41
C ILE A 122 -11.40 -12.89 -0.67
N GLY A 123 -11.99 -13.55 0.31
CA GLY A 123 -13.35 -14.11 0.18
C GLY A 123 -14.46 -13.06 0.11
N ARG A 124 -14.27 -11.89 0.74
CA ARG A 124 -15.28 -10.82 0.84
C ARG A 124 -15.22 -9.81 -0.28
N PHE A 125 -14.03 -9.55 -0.85
CA PHE A 125 -13.79 -8.46 -1.78
C PHE A 125 -13.08 -8.92 -3.06
N PRO A 126 -13.67 -9.87 -3.84
CA PRO A 126 -13.01 -10.45 -5.02
C PRO A 126 -12.61 -9.39 -6.07
N ARG A 127 -13.30 -8.26 -6.14
CA ARG A 127 -12.94 -7.15 -7.02
C ARG A 127 -11.57 -6.53 -6.67
N LEU A 128 -11.26 -6.42 -5.37
CA LEU A 128 -9.99 -5.86 -4.90
C LEU A 128 -8.82 -6.81 -5.09
N PHE A 129 -9.10 -8.12 -5.06
CA PHE A 129 -8.09 -9.17 -5.18
C PHE A 129 -8.07 -9.81 -6.57
N GLN A 130 -8.19 -8.99 -7.61
CA GLN A 130 -7.99 -9.46 -8.98
C GLN A 130 -6.58 -10.06 -9.12
N ALA A 131 -6.47 -11.19 -9.85
CA ALA A 131 -5.24 -11.96 -9.98
C ALA A 131 -4.65 -12.37 -8.61
N VAL A 132 -5.52 -12.84 -7.70
CA VAL A 132 -5.13 -13.28 -6.35
C VAL A 132 -4.04 -14.35 -6.36
N GLU A 133 -3.96 -15.14 -7.41
CA GLU A 133 -2.91 -16.15 -7.64
C GLU A 133 -1.50 -15.54 -7.77
N SER A 134 -1.40 -14.23 -8.02
CA SER A 134 -0.13 -13.50 -8.04
C SER A 134 0.41 -13.20 -6.64
N VAL A 135 -0.41 -13.32 -5.59
CA VAL A 135 -0.03 -13.05 -4.21
C VAL A 135 0.81 -14.21 -3.67
N PRO A 136 2.08 -13.99 -3.29
CA PRO A 136 2.96 -15.08 -2.85
C PRO A 136 2.67 -15.57 -1.41
N GLY A 137 1.75 -14.94 -0.70
CA GLY A 137 1.43 -15.14 0.70
C GLY A 137 1.45 -13.82 1.48
N LEU A 138 1.58 -13.90 2.81
CA LEU A 138 1.63 -12.72 3.67
C LEU A 138 2.81 -11.83 3.33
N THR A 139 2.58 -10.52 3.40
CA THR A 139 3.64 -9.52 3.31
C THR A 139 4.29 -9.35 4.68
N TRP A 140 5.61 -9.47 4.71
CA TRP A 140 6.40 -9.29 5.93
C TRP A 140 7.21 -7.99 5.84
N PRO A 141 7.08 -7.08 6.81
CA PRO A 141 7.99 -5.95 6.93
C PRO A 141 9.43 -6.44 7.09
N THR A 142 10.36 -5.78 6.39
CA THR A 142 11.80 -6.03 6.52
C THR A 142 12.46 -5.07 7.50
N MET A 143 11.74 -3.98 7.83
CA MET A 143 12.15 -2.99 8.82
C MET A 143 10.94 -2.58 9.67
N THR A 144 11.10 -2.58 10.99
CA THR A 144 10.06 -2.11 11.91
C THR A 144 10.57 -0.95 12.76
N PHE A 145 9.64 -0.08 13.20
CA PHE A 145 9.93 1.04 14.09
C PHE A 145 8.87 1.16 15.20
N THR A 146 9.20 1.90 16.25
CA THR A 146 8.29 2.26 17.33
C THR A 146 8.33 3.77 17.53
N GLY A 147 7.16 4.39 17.64
CA GLY A 147 7.04 5.84 17.80
C GLY A 147 7.24 6.58 16.49
N GLU A 148 8.44 7.00 16.17
CA GLU A 148 8.73 7.69 14.92
C GLU A 148 10.07 7.29 14.32
N MET A 149 10.19 7.43 13.01
CA MET A 149 11.43 7.32 12.28
C MET A 149 11.54 8.41 11.20
N THR A 150 12.75 8.77 10.86
CA THR A 150 13.03 9.65 9.73
C THR A 150 13.75 8.87 8.65
N LEU A 151 13.30 9.05 7.42
CA LEU A 151 13.84 8.45 6.23
C LEU A 151 14.17 9.54 5.21
N TRP A 152 15.26 9.38 4.48
CA TRP A 152 15.70 10.35 3.49
C TRP A 152 15.57 9.74 2.08
N LEU A 153 14.91 10.46 1.18
CA LEU A 153 14.88 10.18 -0.26
C LEU A 153 15.76 11.23 -0.96
N GLY A 154 17.06 11.00 -0.92
CA GLY A 154 18.04 12.02 -1.28
C GLY A 154 18.08 13.15 -0.25
N LYS A 155 17.65 14.36 -0.63
CA LYS A 155 17.56 15.52 0.28
C LYS A 155 16.19 15.68 0.92
N LEU A 156 15.19 14.93 0.45
CA LEU A 156 13.83 15.00 0.98
C LEU A 156 13.75 14.22 2.30
N GLU A 157 13.46 14.93 3.39
CA GLU A 157 13.16 14.34 4.69
C GLU A 157 11.72 13.83 4.72
N VAL A 158 11.55 12.56 5.06
CA VAL A 158 10.22 11.93 5.28
C VAL A 158 10.15 11.45 6.72
N LYS A 159 9.21 12.01 7.50
CA LYS A 159 8.94 11.58 8.87
C LYS A 159 7.76 10.63 8.88
N ILE A 160 7.98 9.44 9.43
CA ILE A 160 6.97 8.41 9.61
C ILE A 160 6.70 8.31 11.11
N LYS A 161 5.44 8.45 11.50
CA LYS A 161 5.06 8.49 12.91
C LYS A 161 3.89 7.57 13.18
N GLN A 162 4.06 6.71 14.17
CA GLN A 162 2.96 5.95 14.75
C GLN A 162 2.14 6.89 15.65
N ILE A 163 0.88 7.10 15.28
CA ILE A 163 0.00 8.05 15.99
C ILE A 163 -0.87 7.40 17.05
N GLY A 164 -0.70 6.09 17.24
CA GLY A 164 -1.45 5.29 18.19
C GLY A 164 -2.65 4.61 17.54
N ARG A 165 -3.56 4.10 18.35
CA ARG A 165 -4.69 3.33 17.88
C ARG A 165 -5.68 4.20 17.07
N GLY A 166 -5.65 4.03 15.76
CA GLY A 166 -6.59 4.62 14.80
C GLY A 166 -7.54 3.56 14.26
N HIS A 167 -7.40 3.20 12.98
CA HIS A 167 -8.17 2.11 12.35
C HIS A 167 -7.78 0.75 12.91
N THR A 168 -6.47 0.55 13.17
CA THR A 168 -5.93 -0.61 13.88
C THR A 168 -5.05 -0.16 15.05
N LYS A 169 -4.48 -1.12 15.82
CA LYS A 169 -3.54 -0.79 16.91
C LYS A 169 -2.21 -0.27 16.35
N GLY A 170 -1.85 -0.66 15.13
CA GLY A 170 -0.53 -0.43 14.54
C GLY A 170 -0.39 0.83 13.69
N ASP A 171 -1.43 1.66 13.59
CA ASP A 171 -1.46 2.84 12.69
C ASP A 171 -0.41 3.90 13.05
#